data_39143a5ab0baeb495215a7e463ecb5ad
#
_entry.id   39143a5ab0baeb495215a7e463ecb5ad
#
_cell.length_a   1.000
_cell.length_b   1.000
_cell.length_c   1.000
_cell.angle_alpha   90.00
_cell.angle_beta   90.00
_cell.angle_gamma   90.00
#
_symmetry.space_group_name_H-M   'P 1'
#
loop_
_entity.id
_entity.type
_entity.pdbx_description
1 polymer ?
#
loop_
_entity_poly.entity_id
_entity_poly.type
_entity_poly.pdbx_seq_one_letter_code
_entity_poly.pdbx_strand_id
1 'polypeptide(L)'
;MDAEEVRRYGRRIVVQGPFAPFADGLREDLAGQGFSPDTIADHVHRLADLSRWLVERGLAAGGLTSVVVREFQQQRRSVGVRAGIGDRALAPMLEYLRRSGMVPPPAVMVAVTPVDVLLSEYRRYLEDERGLAAGTVKHYLRCARTFLMGLPGPLEEALIGLSAGQVIDFVRDWSTRRGSTALDMVTLPALRSLLRFLHLAGRVPTGLAGAVPAGRGRPRNLARQRAGGEQVRAVLNGCDRDSAVGRRDYAILLMLARLAVRGGEVARLGLADIDWRAGELTVHGKGGRVDVLPLPADVGAAIADYLMHARPATAARNVFVTVKAPFTGLATSSVTVLVGAACARAGVSRFGPHGMRHAAACDLLAAGASMEEIGQLLRHAQQRTTAIYARLDQARLAELARPCPQGAPR
;
A
#
# COMPACT_ATOMS: atom_id res chain seq x y z
N MET A 1 2.14 37.47 19.84
CA MET A 1 2.45 36.95 18.51
C MET A 1 1.11 36.91 17.80
N ASP A 2 0.88 37.92 16.94
CA ASP A 2 -0.39 38.08 16.26
C ASP A 2 -0.66 36.86 15.39
N ALA A 3 -1.86 36.29 15.57
CA ALA A 3 -2.32 35.17 14.74
C ALA A 3 -2.38 35.69 13.29
N GLU A 4 -1.44 35.22 12.48
CA GLU A 4 -1.39 35.51 11.06
C GLU A 4 -2.70 35.04 10.42
N GLU A 5 -3.55 35.98 10.04
CA GLU A 5 -4.88 35.73 9.50
C GLU A 5 -4.75 34.96 8.19
N VAL A 6 -5.08 33.68 8.21
CA VAL A 6 -5.09 32.86 6.99
C VAL A 6 -6.18 33.42 6.05
N ARG A 7 -5.74 34.06 4.98
CA ARG A 7 -6.60 34.64 3.95
C ARG A 7 -6.59 33.80 2.68
N ARG A 8 -7.75 33.51 2.13
CA ARG A 8 -7.91 33.04 0.75
C ARG A 8 -8.47 34.15 -0.10
N TYR A 9 -7.79 34.51 -1.19
CA TYR A 9 -8.20 35.62 -2.08
C TYR A 9 -8.45 36.94 -1.36
N GLY A 10 -7.69 37.26 -0.32
CA GLY A 10 -7.76 38.52 0.41
C GLY A 10 -8.96 38.67 1.36
N ARG A 11 -9.85 37.70 1.48
CA ARG A 11 -10.98 37.73 2.42
C ARG A 11 -10.74 36.91 3.68
N ARG A 12 -11.06 37.52 4.85
CA ARG A 12 -11.04 36.79 6.14
C ARG A 12 -12.11 35.71 6.14
N ILE A 13 -11.72 34.46 6.44
CA ILE A 13 -12.65 33.35 6.55
C ILE A 13 -13.28 33.38 7.94
N VAL A 14 -14.57 33.70 8.00
CA VAL A 14 -15.36 33.71 9.23
C VAL A 14 -16.21 32.45 9.25
N VAL A 15 -16.01 31.57 10.26
CA VAL A 15 -16.87 30.44 10.52
C VAL A 15 -18.02 30.90 11.40
N GLN A 16 -19.25 30.67 10.97
CA GLN A 16 -20.48 30.93 11.71
C GLN A 16 -21.21 29.62 12.02
N GLY A 17 -22.10 29.63 13.02
CA GLY A 17 -22.88 28.46 13.38
C GLY A 17 -22.16 27.51 14.35
N PRO A 18 -22.58 26.23 14.42
CA PRO A 18 -22.18 25.29 15.48
C PRO A 18 -20.70 25.01 15.54
N PHE A 19 -19.94 25.23 14.46
CA PHE A 19 -18.51 24.97 14.45
C PHE A 19 -17.64 26.25 14.56
N ALA A 20 -18.25 27.41 14.79
CA ALA A 20 -17.50 28.65 15.00
C ALA A 20 -16.44 28.56 16.12
N PRO A 21 -16.73 27.99 17.31
CA PRO A 21 -15.75 27.88 18.40
C PRO A 21 -14.55 26.97 18.09
N PHE A 22 -14.63 26.15 17.05
CA PHE A 22 -13.60 25.14 16.70
C PHE A 22 -12.66 25.61 15.60
N ALA A 23 -12.90 26.78 15.02
CA ALA A 23 -12.14 27.27 13.87
C ALA A 23 -10.65 27.50 14.20
N ASP A 24 -10.37 28.13 15.34
CA ASP A 24 -8.98 28.43 15.74
C ASP A 24 -8.24 27.16 16.18
N GLY A 25 -8.86 26.31 16.98
CA GLY A 25 -8.26 25.02 17.34
C GLY A 25 -8.02 24.10 16.13
N LEU A 26 -8.87 24.17 15.09
CA LEU A 26 -8.60 23.45 13.83
C LEU A 26 -7.36 24.00 13.12
N ARG A 27 -7.19 25.34 13.10
CA ARG A 27 -5.99 25.98 12.51
C ARG A 27 -4.73 25.51 13.21
N GLU A 28 -4.73 25.54 14.54
CA GLU A 28 -3.59 25.12 15.36
C GLU A 28 -3.27 23.64 15.18
N ASP A 29 -4.30 22.77 15.19
CA ASP A 29 -4.15 21.35 15.00
C ASP A 29 -3.56 21.01 13.63
N LEU A 30 -4.06 21.63 12.55
CA LEU A 30 -3.55 21.43 11.20
C LEU A 30 -2.14 22.02 11.02
N ALA A 31 -1.84 23.16 11.63
CA ALA A 31 -0.49 23.72 11.64
C ALA A 31 0.49 22.80 12.36
N GLY A 32 0.08 22.25 13.52
CA GLY A 32 0.86 21.25 14.25
C GLY A 32 1.10 19.94 13.48
N GLN A 33 0.20 19.59 12.55
CA GLN A 33 0.37 18.48 11.62
C GLN A 33 1.21 18.84 10.38
N GLY A 34 1.65 20.09 10.23
CA GLY A 34 2.51 20.56 9.15
C GLY A 34 1.78 20.90 7.85
N PHE A 35 0.47 21.18 7.90
CA PHE A 35 -0.25 21.64 6.73
C PHE A 35 0.16 23.08 6.36
N SER A 36 0.24 23.38 5.06
CA SER A 36 0.54 24.75 4.59
C SER A 36 -0.59 25.72 4.92
N PRO A 37 -0.31 27.01 5.09
CA PRO A 37 -1.32 28.03 5.34
C PRO A 37 -2.51 28.00 4.37
N ASP A 38 -2.25 27.81 3.07
CA ASP A 38 -3.29 27.70 2.05
C ASP A 38 -4.18 26.46 2.26
N THR A 39 -3.57 25.33 2.61
CA THR A 39 -4.33 24.10 2.90
C THR A 39 -5.16 24.24 4.17
N ILE A 40 -4.63 24.92 5.19
CA ILE A 40 -5.35 25.24 6.43
C ILE A 40 -6.55 26.14 6.08
N ALA A 41 -6.35 27.18 5.29
CA ALA A 41 -7.44 28.06 4.83
C ALA A 41 -8.53 27.26 4.09
N ASP A 42 -8.15 26.31 3.24
CA ASP A 42 -9.08 25.42 2.56
C ASP A 42 -9.91 24.56 3.52
N HIS A 43 -9.30 24.04 4.57
CA HIS A 43 -10.01 23.27 5.59
C HIS A 43 -10.96 24.15 6.42
N VAL A 44 -10.55 25.37 6.77
CA VAL A 44 -11.40 26.33 7.46
C VAL A 44 -12.59 26.77 6.59
N HIS A 45 -12.38 26.94 5.29
CA HIS A 45 -13.49 27.16 4.34
C HIS A 45 -14.51 26.02 4.34
N ARG A 46 -14.03 24.78 4.29
CA ARG A 46 -14.90 23.59 4.35
C ARG A 46 -15.64 23.51 5.67
N LEU A 47 -15.00 23.90 6.78
CA LEU A 47 -15.63 23.99 8.08
C LEU A 47 -16.75 25.04 8.09
N ALA A 48 -16.50 26.25 7.51
CA ALA A 48 -17.49 27.31 7.39
C ALA A 48 -18.69 26.87 6.54
N ASP A 49 -18.43 26.22 5.41
CA ASP A 49 -19.47 25.71 4.53
C ASP A 49 -20.32 24.63 5.21
N LEU A 50 -19.69 23.69 5.89
CA LEU A 50 -20.38 22.64 6.62
C LEU A 50 -21.18 23.20 7.79
N SER A 51 -20.64 24.13 8.54
CA SER A 51 -21.29 24.79 9.67
C SER A 51 -22.56 25.55 9.22
N ARG A 52 -22.48 26.31 8.13
CA ARG A 52 -23.61 27.02 7.53
C ARG A 52 -24.69 26.05 7.07
N TRP A 53 -24.29 24.99 6.38
CA TRP A 53 -25.20 23.96 5.89
C TRP A 53 -25.98 23.25 7.02
N LEU A 54 -25.33 23.03 8.18
CA LEU A 54 -26.01 22.49 9.37
C LEU A 54 -27.05 23.48 9.91
N VAL A 55 -26.73 24.77 9.97
CA VAL A 55 -27.68 25.82 10.40
C VAL A 55 -28.91 25.86 9.50
N GLU A 56 -28.73 25.82 8.18
CA GLU A 56 -29.81 25.79 7.18
C GLU A 56 -30.75 24.59 7.38
N ARG A 57 -30.26 23.50 7.96
CA ARG A 57 -31.03 22.28 8.25
C ARG A 57 -31.51 22.15 9.69
N GLY A 58 -31.23 23.15 10.53
CA GLY A 58 -31.59 23.11 11.95
C GLY A 58 -30.84 22.02 12.74
N LEU A 59 -29.65 21.61 12.28
CA LEU A 59 -28.86 20.57 12.91
C LEU A 59 -27.78 21.16 13.83
N ALA A 60 -27.66 20.60 15.04
CA ALA A 60 -26.55 20.92 15.95
C ALA A 60 -25.27 20.12 15.55
N ALA A 61 -24.11 20.55 16.11
CA ALA A 61 -22.82 19.91 15.88
C ALA A 61 -22.84 18.39 16.13
N GLY A 62 -23.48 17.94 17.25
CA GLY A 62 -23.62 16.53 17.61
C GLY A 62 -24.47 15.71 16.63
N GLY A 63 -25.24 16.36 15.76
CA GLY A 63 -26.00 15.71 14.69
C GLY A 63 -25.17 15.32 13.47
N LEU A 64 -23.88 15.67 13.40
CA LEU A 64 -23.02 15.36 12.25
C LEU A 64 -22.60 13.89 12.22
N THR A 65 -23.54 13.03 11.86
CA THR A 65 -23.30 11.60 11.65
C THR A 65 -22.68 11.34 10.28
N SER A 66 -22.21 10.11 10.05
CA SER A 66 -21.68 9.70 8.72
C SER A 66 -22.73 9.76 7.60
N VAL A 67 -24.02 9.70 7.94
CA VAL A 67 -25.15 9.88 7.00
C VAL A 67 -25.24 11.35 6.59
N VAL A 68 -25.25 12.23 7.58
CA VAL A 68 -25.33 13.70 7.37
C VAL A 68 -24.12 14.22 6.57
N VAL A 69 -22.91 13.69 6.83
CA VAL A 69 -21.72 14.01 6.00
C VAL A 69 -21.93 13.61 4.54
N ARG A 70 -22.50 12.43 4.28
CA ARG A 70 -22.79 11.99 2.90
C ARG A 70 -23.85 12.85 2.22
N GLU A 71 -24.87 13.27 2.92
CA GLU A 71 -25.90 14.20 2.41
C GLU A 71 -25.28 15.56 2.05
N PHE A 72 -24.43 16.10 2.91
CA PHE A 72 -23.67 17.31 2.62
C PHE A 72 -22.85 17.14 1.34
N GLN A 73 -22.10 16.04 1.21
CA GLN A 73 -21.30 15.76 0.01
C GLN A 73 -22.16 15.64 -1.25
N GLN A 74 -23.32 14.97 -1.17
CA GLN A 74 -24.25 14.81 -2.30
C GLN A 74 -24.83 16.16 -2.73
N GLN A 75 -25.28 16.98 -1.80
CA GLN A 75 -25.81 18.29 -2.12
C GLN A 75 -24.75 19.22 -2.71
N ARG A 76 -23.51 19.21 -2.20
CA ARG A 76 -22.43 20.00 -2.79
C ARG A 76 -22.09 19.56 -4.21
N ARG A 77 -22.19 18.25 -4.49
CA ARG A 77 -22.01 17.72 -5.85
C ARG A 77 -23.13 18.15 -6.79
N SER A 78 -24.38 18.17 -6.33
CA SER A 78 -25.55 18.58 -7.16
C SER A 78 -25.46 20.04 -7.57
N VAL A 79 -24.85 20.92 -6.75
CA VAL A 79 -24.61 22.32 -7.09
C VAL A 79 -23.25 22.57 -7.77
N GLY A 80 -22.63 21.51 -8.32
CA GLY A 80 -21.43 21.62 -9.17
C GLY A 80 -20.10 21.62 -8.43
N VAL A 81 -20.06 21.57 -7.09
CA VAL A 81 -18.82 21.50 -6.33
C VAL A 81 -18.27 20.07 -6.35
N ARG A 82 -17.18 19.85 -7.09
CA ARG A 82 -16.55 18.52 -7.19
C ARG A 82 -15.24 18.40 -6.41
N ALA A 83 -14.54 19.49 -6.20
CA ALA A 83 -13.24 19.50 -5.50
C ALA A 83 -13.41 19.71 -3.99
N GLY A 84 -12.58 19.05 -3.20
CA GLY A 84 -12.46 19.28 -1.76
C GLY A 84 -13.60 18.75 -0.87
N ILE A 85 -14.54 17.97 -1.41
CA ILE A 85 -15.70 17.42 -0.68
C ILE A 85 -15.69 15.91 -0.52
N GLY A 86 -14.67 15.22 -1.04
CA GLY A 86 -14.52 13.76 -0.85
C GLY A 86 -14.09 13.42 0.59
N ASP A 87 -14.29 12.16 0.99
CA ASP A 87 -13.95 11.67 2.33
C ASP A 87 -12.51 12.03 2.74
N ARG A 88 -11.56 11.85 1.83
CA ARG A 88 -10.15 12.18 2.08
C ARG A 88 -9.91 13.66 2.33
N ALA A 89 -10.68 14.52 1.66
CA ALA A 89 -10.53 15.97 1.79
C ALA A 89 -11.18 16.51 3.06
N LEU A 90 -12.22 15.85 3.57
CA LEU A 90 -12.89 16.21 4.81
C LEU A 90 -12.27 15.53 6.03
N ALA A 91 -11.51 14.44 5.84
CA ALA A 91 -11.00 13.62 6.93
C ALA A 91 -10.25 14.40 8.02
N PRO A 92 -9.26 15.29 7.73
CA PRO A 92 -8.53 16.01 8.77
C PRO A 92 -9.45 16.87 9.65
N MET A 93 -10.38 17.60 9.05
CA MET A 93 -11.36 18.42 9.75
C MET A 93 -12.32 17.56 10.60
N LEU A 94 -12.87 16.48 10.03
CA LEU A 94 -13.80 15.59 10.75
C LEU A 94 -13.09 14.86 11.88
N GLU A 95 -11.84 14.50 11.73
CA GLU A 95 -11.05 13.84 12.76
C GLU A 95 -10.76 14.78 13.93
N TYR A 96 -10.42 16.04 13.64
CA TYR A 96 -10.30 17.09 14.66
C TYR A 96 -11.60 17.27 15.45
N LEU A 97 -12.74 17.44 14.77
CA LEU A 97 -14.04 17.62 15.41
C LEU A 97 -14.46 16.42 16.30
N ARG A 98 -14.11 15.20 15.89
CA ARG A 98 -14.35 13.99 16.69
C ARG A 98 -13.48 13.95 17.93
N ARG A 99 -12.19 14.26 17.79
CA ARG A 99 -11.27 14.34 18.94
C ARG A 99 -11.68 15.41 19.94
N SER A 100 -12.28 16.49 19.48
CA SER A 100 -12.85 17.54 20.34
C SER A 100 -14.17 17.13 21.01
N GLY A 101 -14.66 15.90 20.80
CA GLY A 101 -15.89 15.38 21.41
C GLY A 101 -17.20 15.95 20.88
N MET A 102 -17.15 16.81 19.84
CA MET A 102 -18.32 17.54 19.33
C MET A 102 -19.08 16.77 18.24
N VAL A 103 -18.42 15.82 17.60
CA VAL A 103 -19.01 14.99 16.55
C VAL A 103 -18.90 13.54 16.96
N PRO A 104 -20.00 12.78 16.89
CA PRO A 104 -19.95 11.38 17.27
C PRO A 104 -18.93 10.62 16.40
N PRO A 105 -18.32 9.56 16.95
CA PRO A 105 -17.50 8.68 16.14
C PRO A 105 -18.30 8.20 14.93
N PRO A 106 -17.65 7.90 13.79
CA PRO A 106 -18.37 7.43 12.63
C PRO A 106 -19.19 6.20 13.06
N ALA A 107 -20.49 6.38 13.18
CA ALA A 107 -21.37 5.24 13.37
C ALA A 107 -21.15 4.35 12.15
N VAL A 108 -20.64 3.16 12.37
CA VAL A 108 -20.61 2.09 11.38
C VAL A 108 -22.05 1.57 11.24
N MET A 109 -22.99 2.47 10.86
CA MET A 109 -24.26 2.14 10.29
C MET A 109 -24.03 1.84 8.80
N VAL A 110 -23.15 0.89 8.53
CA VAL A 110 -23.28 0.13 7.31
C VAL A 110 -24.53 -0.71 7.53
N ALA A 111 -25.58 -0.50 6.75
CA ALA A 111 -26.61 -1.53 6.64
C ALA A 111 -25.84 -2.82 6.40
N VAL A 112 -25.84 -3.72 7.39
CA VAL A 112 -25.05 -4.95 7.33
C VAL A 112 -25.74 -5.79 6.28
N THR A 113 -25.23 -5.73 5.07
CA THR A 113 -25.78 -6.55 3.98
C THR A 113 -25.47 -8.02 4.25
N PRO A 114 -26.26 -8.97 3.73
CA PRO A 114 -25.92 -10.38 3.80
C PRO A 114 -24.49 -10.68 3.34
N VAL A 115 -23.99 -9.92 2.35
CA VAL A 115 -22.59 -9.98 1.90
C VAL A 115 -21.62 -9.54 2.99
N ASP A 116 -21.93 -8.49 3.76
CA ASP A 116 -21.04 -7.99 4.83
C ASP A 116 -20.96 -8.99 6.00
N VAL A 117 -22.09 -9.64 6.34
CA VAL A 117 -22.12 -10.72 7.35
C VAL A 117 -21.20 -11.87 6.91
N LEU A 118 -21.39 -12.36 5.69
CA LEU A 118 -20.62 -13.46 5.14
C LEU A 118 -19.12 -13.13 5.02
N LEU A 119 -18.78 -11.89 4.64
CA LEU A 119 -17.38 -11.44 4.60
C LEU A 119 -16.77 -11.33 6.01
N SER A 120 -17.54 -11.05 7.04
CA SER A 120 -17.08 -11.04 8.43
C SER A 120 -16.79 -12.47 8.93
N GLU A 121 -17.64 -13.43 8.58
CA GLU A 121 -17.40 -14.86 8.84
C GLU A 121 -16.16 -15.38 8.10
N TYR A 122 -16.04 -15.03 6.82
CA TYR A 122 -14.89 -15.39 6.01
C TYR A 122 -13.58 -14.75 6.52
N ARG A 123 -13.64 -13.52 7.04
CA ARG A 123 -12.49 -12.87 7.68
C ARG A 123 -11.99 -13.70 8.87
N ARG A 124 -12.89 -14.09 9.79
CA ARG A 124 -12.53 -14.93 10.94
C ARG A 124 -11.88 -16.24 10.50
N TYR A 125 -12.47 -16.93 9.53
CA TYR A 125 -11.88 -18.13 8.95
C TYR A 125 -10.46 -17.90 8.42
N LEU A 126 -10.21 -16.77 7.73
CA LEU A 126 -8.88 -16.46 7.19
C LEU A 126 -7.85 -16.11 8.27
N GLU A 127 -8.29 -15.40 9.33
CA GLU A 127 -7.44 -14.94 10.42
C GLU A 127 -7.18 -16.07 11.43
N ASP A 128 -8.23 -16.68 11.94
CA ASP A 128 -8.16 -17.62 13.06
C ASP A 128 -7.79 -19.06 12.63
N GLU A 129 -8.43 -19.58 11.58
CA GLU A 129 -8.20 -20.96 11.13
C GLU A 129 -7.05 -21.09 10.12
N ARG A 130 -6.86 -20.07 9.26
CA ARG A 130 -5.83 -20.08 8.22
C ARG A 130 -4.57 -19.31 8.60
N GLY A 131 -4.58 -18.53 9.68
CA GLY A 131 -3.46 -17.76 10.17
C GLY A 131 -2.88 -16.78 9.12
N LEU A 132 -3.69 -16.22 8.23
CA LEU A 132 -3.21 -15.39 7.15
C LEU A 132 -2.87 -13.98 7.62
N ALA A 133 -1.75 -13.43 7.11
CA ALA A 133 -1.36 -12.06 7.40
C ALA A 133 -2.42 -11.05 6.91
N ALA A 134 -2.64 -9.97 7.68
CA ALA A 134 -3.66 -8.93 7.43
C ALA A 134 -3.69 -8.40 5.98
N GLY A 135 -2.54 -8.22 5.34
CA GLY A 135 -2.46 -7.80 3.93
C GLY A 135 -3.06 -8.83 2.96
N THR A 136 -2.88 -10.13 3.24
CA THR A 136 -3.46 -11.22 2.45
C THR A 136 -4.97 -11.29 2.70
N VAL A 137 -5.39 -11.21 3.96
CA VAL A 137 -6.81 -11.17 4.35
C VAL A 137 -7.54 -10.03 3.63
N LYS A 138 -6.99 -8.80 3.70
CA LYS A 138 -7.56 -7.63 2.99
C LYS A 138 -7.74 -7.88 1.50
N HIS A 139 -6.78 -8.54 0.86
CA HIS A 139 -6.86 -8.86 -0.56
C HIS A 139 -7.93 -9.94 -0.85
N TYR A 140 -7.98 -10.99 -0.04
CA TYR A 140 -8.95 -12.08 -0.16
C TYR A 140 -10.38 -11.58 0.03
N LEU A 141 -10.62 -10.74 1.04
CA LEU A 141 -11.91 -10.11 1.26
C LEU A 141 -12.36 -9.20 0.11
N ARG A 142 -11.42 -8.46 -0.49
CA ARG A 142 -11.74 -7.64 -1.67
C ARG A 142 -12.15 -8.50 -2.87
N CYS A 143 -11.45 -9.61 -3.12
CA CYS A 143 -11.81 -10.57 -4.15
C CYS A 143 -13.18 -11.20 -3.88
N ALA A 144 -13.39 -11.65 -2.65
CA ALA A 144 -14.65 -12.24 -2.19
C ALA A 144 -15.82 -11.27 -2.36
N ARG A 145 -15.68 -10.02 -1.89
CA ARG A 145 -16.72 -8.99 -2.07
C ARG A 145 -17.09 -8.79 -3.54
N THR A 146 -16.09 -8.68 -4.42
CA THR A 146 -16.35 -8.47 -5.84
C THR A 146 -17.07 -9.67 -6.47
N PHE A 147 -16.73 -10.89 -6.07
CA PHE A 147 -17.40 -12.10 -6.52
C PHE A 147 -18.85 -12.14 -6.03
N LEU A 148 -19.07 -11.99 -4.74
CA LEU A 148 -20.39 -12.10 -4.13
C LEU A 148 -21.35 -11.01 -4.60
N MET A 149 -20.86 -9.77 -4.78
CA MET A 149 -21.67 -8.67 -5.32
C MET A 149 -21.96 -8.79 -6.82
N GLY A 150 -21.27 -9.65 -7.53
CA GLY A 150 -21.51 -9.96 -8.95
C GLY A 150 -22.51 -11.10 -9.15
N LEU A 151 -22.95 -11.76 -8.10
CA LEU A 151 -23.96 -12.82 -8.21
C LEU A 151 -25.36 -12.21 -8.41
N PRO A 152 -26.20 -12.83 -9.26
CA PRO A 152 -27.55 -12.32 -9.51
C PRO A 152 -28.52 -12.68 -8.37
N GLY A 153 -29.44 -11.77 -8.05
CA GLY A 153 -30.52 -12.01 -7.08
C GLY A 153 -30.10 -11.97 -5.59
N PRO A 154 -30.94 -12.49 -4.70
CA PRO A 154 -30.64 -12.60 -3.28
C PRO A 154 -29.46 -13.53 -3.04
N LEU A 155 -28.55 -13.13 -2.12
CA LEU A 155 -27.26 -13.83 -1.90
C LEU A 155 -27.43 -15.33 -1.58
N GLU A 156 -28.37 -15.68 -0.73
CA GLU A 156 -28.58 -17.08 -0.29
C GLU A 156 -29.03 -17.98 -1.45
N GLU A 157 -29.99 -17.52 -2.24
CA GLU A 157 -30.45 -18.23 -3.44
C GLU A 157 -29.34 -18.37 -4.49
N ALA A 158 -28.59 -17.28 -4.70
CA ALA A 158 -27.45 -17.26 -5.62
C ALA A 158 -26.33 -18.22 -5.21
N LEU A 159 -26.10 -18.42 -3.92
CA LEU A 159 -25.09 -19.36 -3.40
C LEU A 159 -25.58 -20.82 -3.52
N ILE A 160 -26.85 -21.10 -3.27
CA ILE A 160 -27.43 -22.44 -3.44
C ILE A 160 -27.41 -22.85 -4.92
N GLY A 161 -27.71 -21.92 -5.81
CA GLY A 161 -27.71 -22.14 -7.25
C GLY A 161 -26.34 -21.95 -7.94
N LEU A 162 -25.29 -21.73 -7.18
CA LEU A 162 -23.96 -21.43 -7.75
C LEU A 162 -23.41 -22.62 -8.54
N SER A 163 -23.07 -22.38 -9.80
CA SER A 163 -22.55 -23.38 -10.73
C SER A 163 -21.07 -23.16 -11.08
N ALA A 164 -20.42 -24.23 -11.54
CA ALA A 164 -19.06 -24.15 -12.06
C ALA A 164 -18.93 -23.16 -13.24
N GLY A 165 -19.95 -23.08 -14.11
CA GLY A 165 -20.01 -22.13 -15.22
C GLY A 165 -19.90 -20.68 -14.75
N GLN A 166 -20.68 -20.30 -13.76
CA GLN A 166 -20.65 -18.93 -13.19
C GLN A 166 -19.30 -18.59 -12.56
N VAL A 167 -18.62 -19.56 -11.91
CA VAL A 167 -17.27 -19.37 -11.39
C VAL A 167 -16.27 -19.12 -12.52
N ILE A 168 -16.36 -19.88 -13.60
CA ILE A 168 -15.48 -19.73 -14.79
C ILE A 168 -15.75 -18.39 -15.48
N ASP A 169 -17.00 -18.01 -15.65
CA ASP A 169 -17.39 -16.74 -16.28
C ASP A 169 -16.88 -15.54 -15.48
N PHE A 170 -17.01 -15.59 -14.16
CA PHE A 170 -16.43 -14.56 -13.29
C PHE A 170 -14.90 -14.42 -13.50
N VAL A 171 -14.17 -15.53 -13.55
CA VAL A 171 -12.72 -15.52 -13.79
C VAL A 171 -12.39 -14.94 -15.18
N ARG A 172 -13.17 -15.28 -16.19
CA ARG A 172 -13.02 -14.76 -17.56
C ARG A 172 -13.25 -13.25 -17.62
N ASP A 173 -14.36 -12.78 -17.07
CA ASP A 173 -14.72 -11.37 -17.02
C ASP A 173 -13.72 -10.54 -16.22
N TRP A 174 -13.25 -11.11 -15.11
CA TRP A 174 -12.23 -10.45 -14.30
C TRP A 174 -10.90 -10.31 -15.07
N SER A 175 -10.51 -11.36 -15.82
CA SER A 175 -9.32 -11.36 -16.68
C SER A 175 -9.37 -10.30 -17.77
N THR A 176 -10.51 -10.14 -18.42
CA THR A 176 -10.68 -9.16 -19.52
C THR A 176 -10.64 -7.72 -19.02
N ARG A 177 -11.24 -7.44 -17.86
CA ARG A 177 -11.31 -6.07 -17.31
C ARG A 177 -10.00 -5.52 -16.80
N ARG A 178 -9.03 -6.35 -16.41
CA ARG A 178 -7.81 -5.91 -15.70
C ARG A 178 -6.47 -6.30 -16.33
N GLY A 179 -6.46 -6.97 -17.49
CA GLY A 179 -5.23 -7.47 -18.10
C GLY A 179 -4.66 -8.70 -17.37
N SER A 180 -4.37 -9.77 -18.08
CA SER A 180 -4.37 -11.15 -17.58
C SER A 180 -3.26 -11.57 -16.63
N THR A 181 -2.16 -10.85 -16.46
CA THR A 181 -0.94 -11.43 -15.85
C THR A 181 -0.75 -11.23 -14.35
N ALA A 182 -1.35 -10.19 -13.75
CA ALA A 182 -1.22 -9.93 -12.31
C ALA A 182 -2.31 -10.64 -11.47
N LEU A 183 -3.36 -11.12 -12.13
CA LEU A 183 -4.58 -11.65 -11.52
C LEU A 183 -4.45 -13.10 -11.08
N ASP A 184 -3.71 -13.90 -11.83
CA ASP A 184 -3.64 -15.35 -11.64
C ASP A 184 -2.97 -15.76 -10.32
N MET A 185 -2.02 -14.96 -9.84
CA MET A 185 -1.20 -15.31 -8.67
C MET A 185 -1.87 -15.08 -7.31
N VAL A 186 -2.83 -14.17 -7.23
CA VAL A 186 -3.46 -13.82 -5.94
C VAL A 186 -4.98 -13.97 -5.98
N THR A 187 -5.61 -13.63 -7.10
CA THR A 187 -7.07 -13.68 -7.25
C THR A 187 -7.60 -15.12 -7.32
N LEU A 188 -6.97 -15.99 -8.11
CA LEU A 188 -7.41 -17.39 -8.20
C LEU A 188 -7.26 -18.14 -6.88
N PRO A 189 -6.13 -18.04 -6.12
CA PRO A 189 -6.04 -18.60 -4.77
C PRO A 189 -7.09 -18.01 -3.80
N ALA A 190 -7.39 -16.71 -3.89
CA ALA A 190 -8.41 -16.06 -3.06
C ALA A 190 -9.81 -16.61 -3.37
N LEU A 191 -10.15 -16.75 -4.65
CA LEU A 191 -11.44 -17.32 -5.07
C LEU A 191 -11.57 -18.80 -4.64
N ARG A 192 -10.54 -19.60 -4.84
CA ARG A 192 -10.53 -21.00 -4.34
C ARG A 192 -10.72 -21.07 -2.83
N SER A 193 -10.09 -20.18 -2.08
CA SER A 193 -10.22 -20.12 -0.64
C SER A 193 -11.65 -19.76 -0.22
N LEU A 194 -12.26 -18.79 -0.89
CA LEU A 194 -13.66 -18.41 -0.66
C LEU A 194 -14.61 -19.61 -0.94
N LEU A 195 -14.49 -20.24 -2.08
CA LEU A 195 -15.34 -21.38 -2.47
C LEU A 195 -15.19 -22.58 -1.53
N ARG A 196 -13.98 -22.82 -1.01
CA ARG A 196 -13.78 -23.83 0.04
C ARG A 196 -14.48 -23.45 1.33
N PHE A 197 -14.35 -22.20 1.77
CA PHE A 197 -15.03 -21.69 2.96
C PHE A 197 -16.54 -21.82 2.81
N LEU A 198 -17.12 -21.37 1.69
CA LEU A 198 -18.56 -21.45 1.44
C LEU A 198 -19.09 -22.90 1.48
N HIS A 199 -18.31 -23.83 0.95
CA HIS A 199 -18.67 -25.26 1.00
C HIS A 199 -18.58 -25.82 2.42
N LEU A 200 -17.51 -25.52 3.16
CA LEU A 200 -17.34 -25.94 4.55
C LEU A 200 -18.41 -25.36 5.47
N ALA A 201 -18.83 -24.10 5.20
CA ALA A 201 -19.91 -23.46 5.92
C ALA A 201 -21.32 -23.91 5.50
N GLY A 202 -21.45 -24.87 4.59
CA GLY A 202 -22.73 -25.37 4.09
C GLY A 202 -23.54 -24.37 3.24
N ARG A 203 -22.91 -23.28 2.79
CA ARG A 203 -23.58 -22.23 2.00
C ARG A 203 -23.67 -22.61 0.51
N VAL A 204 -22.81 -23.51 0.03
CA VAL A 204 -22.79 -24.02 -1.33
C VAL A 204 -22.80 -25.54 -1.28
N PRO A 205 -23.74 -26.21 -1.97
CA PRO A 205 -23.94 -27.66 -1.84
C PRO A 205 -22.79 -28.48 -2.44
N THR A 206 -22.09 -27.92 -3.41
CA THR A 206 -21.01 -28.61 -4.13
C THR A 206 -19.67 -27.91 -3.95
N GLY A 207 -18.57 -28.68 -3.91
CA GLY A 207 -17.21 -28.18 -3.79
C GLY A 207 -16.68 -27.55 -5.09
N LEU A 208 -17.01 -26.27 -5.34
CA LEU A 208 -16.68 -25.54 -6.57
C LEU A 208 -15.23 -25.00 -6.65
N ALA A 209 -14.42 -25.22 -5.63
CA ALA A 209 -13.03 -24.74 -5.63
C ALA A 209 -12.18 -25.32 -6.77
N GLY A 210 -12.53 -26.54 -7.27
CA GLY A 210 -11.91 -27.18 -8.42
C GLY A 210 -12.29 -26.54 -9.77
N ALA A 211 -13.42 -25.85 -9.85
CA ALA A 211 -13.85 -25.14 -11.06
C ALA A 211 -13.02 -23.88 -11.34
N VAL A 212 -12.30 -23.36 -10.35
CA VAL A 212 -11.39 -22.22 -10.57
C VAL A 212 -10.22 -22.69 -11.42
N PRO A 213 -10.01 -22.15 -12.64
CA PRO A 213 -8.95 -22.58 -13.55
C PRO A 213 -7.58 -22.58 -12.87
N ALA A 214 -6.75 -23.55 -13.19
CA ALA A 214 -5.33 -23.44 -12.86
C ALA A 214 -4.82 -22.17 -13.54
N GLY A 215 -4.30 -21.21 -12.75
CA GLY A 215 -3.75 -19.99 -13.34
C GLY A 215 -2.75 -20.39 -14.43
N ARG A 216 -2.83 -19.79 -15.58
CA ARG A 216 -1.79 -19.95 -16.60
C ARG A 216 -0.49 -19.57 -15.91
N GLY A 217 0.36 -20.56 -15.68
CA GLY A 217 1.66 -20.36 -15.06
C GLY A 217 2.28 -19.16 -15.76
N ARG A 218 2.65 -18.14 -14.99
CA ARG A 218 3.24 -16.91 -15.53
C ARG A 218 4.17 -17.30 -16.66
N PRO A 219 3.98 -16.82 -17.91
CA PRO A 219 5.10 -16.85 -18.82
C PRO A 219 6.23 -16.19 -18.03
N ARG A 220 7.28 -16.93 -17.79
CA ARG A 220 8.42 -16.47 -17.00
C ARG A 220 9.15 -15.35 -17.71
N ASN A 221 8.48 -14.23 -17.97
CA ASN A 221 9.09 -12.97 -18.32
C ASN A 221 9.70 -12.34 -17.05
N LEU A 222 10.48 -13.17 -16.33
CA LEU A 222 11.40 -12.73 -15.30
C LEU A 222 12.35 -11.64 -15.84
N ALA A 223 12.62 -11.63 -17.15
CA ALA A 223 13.42 -10.62 -17.80
C ALA A 223 12.81 -9.21 -17.74
N ARG A 224 11.47 -9.09 -17.84
CA ARG A 224 10.79 -7.77 -17.86
C ARG A 224 10.67 -7.07 -16.48
N GLN A 225 10.93 -7.75 -15.38
CA GLN A 225 10.82 -7.19 -14.03
C GLN A 225 12.17 -7.12 -13.29
N ARG A 226 13.26 -7.47 -13.97
CA ARG A 226 14.61 -7.40 -13.43
C ARG A 226 15.19 -6.04 -13.75
N ALA A 227 15.67 -5.35 -12.73
CA ALA A 227 16.57 -4.25 -12.91
C ALA A 227 17.97 -4.83 -13.14
N GLY A 228 18.69 -4.37 -14.15
CA GLY A 228 20.14 -4.56 -14.24
C GLY A 228 20.87 -3.59 -13.32
N GLY A 229 22.09 -3.89 -12.91
CA GLY A 229 22.89 -2.99 -12.08
C GLY A 229 23.03 -1.58 -12.66
N GLU A 230 23.13 -1.46 -13.99
CA GLU A 230 23.15 -0.15 -14.68
C GLU A 230 21.85 0.64 -14.51
N GLN A 231 20.72 -0.03 -14.61
CA GLN A 231 19.42 0.61 -14.41
C GLN A 231 19.23 1.08 -12.95
N VAL A 232 19.73 0.30 -11.99
CA VAL A 232 19.72 0.69 -10.56
C VAL A 232 20.62 1.92 -10.35
N ARG A 233 21.82 1.94 -10.94
CA ARG A 233 22.71 3.11 -10.90
C ARG A 233 22.07 4.35 -11.53
N ALA A 234 21.43 4.20 -12.69
CA ALA A 234 20.72 5.30 -13.35
C ALA A 234 19.59 5.86 -12.48
N VAL A 235 18.82 4.99 -11.80
CA VAL A 235 17.74 5.38 -10.88
C VAL A 235 18.29 6.12 -9.66
N LEU A 236 19.41 5.70 -9.09
CA LEU A 236 20.07 6.39 -7.98
C LEU A 236 20.63 7.76 -8.40
N ASN A 237 21.30 7.83 -9.55
CA ASN A 237 21.87 9.07 -10.07
C ASN A 237 20.78 10.09 -10.50
N GLY A 238 19.59 9.62 -10.87
CA GLY A 238 18.46 10.45 -11.22
C GLY A 238 17.70 11.07 -10.02
N CYS A 239 18.23 10.93 -8.80
CA CYS A 239 17.65 11.58 -7.62
C CYS A 239 18.18 13.01 -7.46
N ASP A 240 17.27 13.98 -7.41
CA ASP A 240 17.59 15.36 -7.06
C ASP A 240 17.85 15.50 -5.55
N ARG A 241 19.10 15.34 -5.14
CA ARG A 241 19.50 15.36 -3.72
C ARG A 241 19.50 16.75 -3.08
N ASP A 242 19.23 17.79 -3.82
CA ASP A 242 19.07 19.14 -3.30
C ASP A 242 17.65 19.36 -2.74
N SER A 243 16.69 18.58 -3.23
CA SER A 243 15.31 18.61 -2.72
C SER A 243 15.09 17.64 -1.55
N ALA A 244 14.19 18.01 -0.63
CA ALA A 244 13.78 17.15 0.48
C ALA A 244 13.21 15.79 0.02
N VAL A 245 12.45 15.81 -1.09
CA VAL A 245 11.89 14.60 -1.69
C VAL A 245 12.99 13.71 -2.25
N GLY A 246 13.94 14.29 -2.95
CA GLY A 246 15.01 13.55 -3.58
C GLY A 246 15.99 12.95 -2.57
N ARG A 247 16.31 13.64 -1.46
CA ARG A 247 17.10 13.07 -0.33
C ARG A 247 16.42 11.84 0.25
N ARG A 248 15.11 11.94 0.54
CA ARG A 248 14.31 10.79 1.01
C ARG A 248 14.32 9.64 0.02
N ASP A 249 14.02 9.94 -1.24
CA ASP A 249 13.90 8.93 -2.29
C ASP A 249 15.25 8.25 -2.52
N TYR A 250 16.35 8.99 -2.52
CA TYR A 250 17.70 8.47 -2.64
C TYR A 250 18.05 7.50 -1.50
N ALA A 251 17.79 7.87 -0.24
CA ALA A 251 18.03 7.01 0.91
C ALA A 251 17.23 5.70 0.81
N ILE A 252 15.96 5.77 0.44
CA ILE A 252 15.09 4.59 0.23
C ILE A 252 15.64 3.70 -0.89
N LEU A 253 15.97 4.28 -2.03
CA LEU A 253 16.48 3.53 -3.20
C LEU A 253 17.83 2.88 -2.89
N LEU A 254 18.72 3.59 -2.19
CA LEU A 254 20.02 3.07 -1.79
C LEU A 254 19.89 1.90 -0.80
N MET A 255 18.98 1.99 0.18
CA MET A 255 18.67 0.87 1.07
C MET A 255 18.17 -0.37 0.31
N LEU A 256 17.28 -0.17 -0.65
CA LEU A 256 16.76 -1.27 -1.49
C LEU A 256 17.86 -1.92 -2.32
N ALA A 257 18.78 -1.13 -2.86
CA ALA A 257 19.87 -1.60 -3.71
C ALA A 257 20.99 -2.29 -2.92
N ARG A 258 21.39 -1.72 -1.76
CA ARG A 258 22.56 -2.19 -1.00
C ARG A 258 22.22 -3.30 -0.01
N LEU A 259 21.08 -3.18 0.68
CA LEU A 259 20.67 -4.11 1.72
C LEU A 259 19.66 -5.15 1.23
N ALA A 260 19.22 -5.04 0.01
CA ALA A 260 18.19 -5.92 -0.58
C ALA A 260 16.95 -6.09 0.33
N VAL A 261 16.60 -5.08 1.13
CA VAL A 261 15.42 -5.07 2.01
C VAL A 261 14.14 -5.03 1.21
N ARG A 262 13.03 -5.49 1.79
CA ARG A 262 11.72 -5.44 1.13
C ARG A 262 11.13 -4.04 1.26
N GLY A 263 10.36 -3.59 0.26
CA GLY A 263 9.71 -2.28 0.32
C GLY A 263 8.81 -2.08 1.55
N GLY A 264 8.21 -3.14 2.08
CA GLY A 264 7.45 -3.08 3.33
C GLY A 264 8.32 -2.95 4.58
N GLU A 265 9.53 -3.46 4.56
CA GLU A 265 10.51 -3.29 5.66
C GLU A 265 10.99 -1.84 5.71
N VAL A 266 11.34 -1.27 4.56
CA VAL A 266 11.70 0.15 4.44
C VAL A 266 10.57 1.07 4.91
N ALA A 267 9.32 0.79 4.50
CA ALA A 267 8.18 1.60 4.90
C ALA A 267 7.90 1.60 6.40
N ARG A 268 8.19 0.49 7.09
CA ARG A 268 7.97 0.34 8.54
C ARG A 268 9.16 0.71 9.39
N LEU A 269 10.33 0.96 8.81
CA LEU A 269 11.54 1.29 9.55
C LEU A 269 11.31 2.45 10.50
N GLY A 270 11.55 2.20 11.79
CA GLY A 270 11.45 3.18 12.88
C GLY A 270 12.77 3.86 13.16
N LEU A 271 12.72 5.01 13.81
CA LEU A 271 13.94 5.72 14.27
C LEU A 271 14.74 4.90 15.29
N ALA A 272 14.05 4.07 16.09
CA ALA A 272 14.69 3.22 17.10
C ALA A 272 15.30 1.93 16.49
N ASP A 273 15.03 1.63 15.23
CA ASP A 273 15.56 0.45 14.55
C ASP A 273 16.99 0.65 14.03
N ILE A 274 17.56 1.86 14.16
CA ILE A 274 18.92 2.18 13.73
C ILE A 274 19.82 2.35 14.95
N ASP A 275 20.78 1.46 15.11
CA ASP A 275 21.88 1.64 16.05
C ASP A 275 23.07 2.28 15.32
N TRP A 276 23.17 3.61 15.48
CA TRP A 276 24.24 4.41 14.88
C TRP A 276 25.63 4.10 15.44
N ARG A 277 25.70 3.61 16.70
CA ARG A 277 26.97 3.30 17.36
C ARG A 277 27.49 1.94 16.93
N ALA A 278 26.61 0.94 16.90
CA ALA A 278 26.96 -0.39 16.43
C ALA A 278 27.09 -0.45 14.89
N GLY A 279 26.53 0.54 14.15
CA GLY A 279 26.45 0.48 12.71
C GLY A 279 25.50 -0.62 12.24
N GLU A 280 24.36 -0.78 12.91
CA GLU A 280 23.40 -1.85 12.68
C GLU A 280 22.00 -1.32 12.40
N LEU A 281 21.23 -2.11 11.67
CA LEU A 281 19.86 -1.83 11.29
C LEU A 281 18.96 -3.03 11.60
N THR A 282 17.96 -2.83 12.45
CA THR A 282 16.94 -3.85 12.73
C THR A 282 15.81 -3.76 11.71
N VAL A 283 15.46 -4.87 11.08
CA VAL A 283 14.37 -4.92 10.10
C VAL A 283 13.28 -5.92 10.51
N HIS A 284 12.04 -5.47 10.46
CA HIS A 284 10.87 -6.26 10.83
C HIS A 284 10.24 -6.89 9.59
N GLY A 285 10.47 -8.18 9.41
CA GLY A 285 10.03 -9.01 8.29
C GLY A 285 8.57 -9.48 8.38
N LYS A 286 8.18 -10.35 7.45
CA LYS A 286 6.86 -10.98 7.46
C LYS A 286 6.81 -12.07 8.54
N GLY A 287 5.68 -12.16 9.25
CA GLY A 287 5.46 -13.21 10.28
C GLY A 287 6.20 -12.94 11.60
N GLY A 288 6.45 -11.67 11.95
CA GLY A 288 7.11 -11.31 13.21
C GLY A 288 8.62 -11.53 13.23
N ARG A 289 9.21 -11.94 12.11
CA ARG A 289 10.67 -12.14 12.03
C ARG A 289 11.40 -10.81 12.17
N VAL A 290 12.42 -10.79 13.03
CA VAL A 290 13.33 -9.65 13.23
C VAL A 290 14.72 -10.09 12.80
N ASP A 291 15.34 -9.30 11.94
CA ASP A 291 16.71 -9.53 11.46
C ASP A 291 17.53 -8.25 11.73
N VAL A 292 18.77 -8.41 12.17
CA VAL A 292 19.77 -7.33 12.31
C VAL A 292 20.70 -7.37 11.10
N LEU A 293 20.90 -6.23 10.47
CA LEU A 293 21.75 -6.08 9.29
C LEU A 293 22.85 -5.06 9.58
N PRO A 294 24.07 -5.23 9.03
CA PRO A 294 25.04 -4.16 9.05
C PRO A 294 24.52 -2.96 8.27
N LEU A 295 24.82 -1.76 8.75
CA LEU A 295 24.48 -0.50 8.12
C LEU A 295 25.70 0.02 7.33
N PRO A 296 25.77 -0.15 6.00
CA PRO A 296 26.88 0.36 5.19
C PRO A 296 26.98 1.88 5.35
N ALA A 297 28.20 2.40 5.33
CA ALA A 297 28.48 3.82 5.55
C ALA A 297 27.73 4.75 4.57
N ASP A 298 27.63 4.35 3.29
CA ASP A 298 26.92 5.09 2.27
C ASP A 298 25.39 5.14 2.53
N VAL A 299 24.81 4.05 3.02
CA VAL A 299 23.40 3.97 3.41
C VAL A 299 23.15 4.80 4.65
N GLY A 300 24.01 4.66 5.67
CA GLY A 300 23.94 5.44 6.91
C GLY A 300 24.02 6.94 6.63
N ALA A 301 24.97 7.37 5.81
CA ALA A 301 25.12 8.77 5.40
C ALA A 301 23.88 9.30 4.67
N ALA A 302 23.29 8.53 3.76
CA ALA A 302 22.07 8.93 3.04
C ALA A 302 20.86 9.06 3.97
N ILE A 303 20.70 8.15 4.93
CA ILE A 303 19.63 8.24 5.94
C ILE A 303 19.86 9.44 6.85
N ALA A 304 21.08 9.66 7.33
CA ALA A 304 21.42 10.81 8.19
C ALA A 304 21.18 12.13 7.47
N ASP A 305 21.59 12.26 6.21
CA ASP A 305 21.35 13.45 5.38
C ASP A 305 19.84 13.75 5.25
N TYR A 306 19.00 12.72 5.00
CA TYR A 306 17.55 12.90 4.99
C TYR A 306 17.01 13.33 6.36
N LEU A 307 17.43 12.67 7.44
CA LEU A 307 16.93 12.96 8.78
C LEU A 307 17.27 14.38 9.25
N MET A 308 18.48 14.85 8.95
CA MET A 308 18.97 16.16 9.39
C MET A 308 18.46 17.32 8.54
N HIS A 309 18.30 17.11 7.21
CA HIS A 309 18.10 18.23 6.29
C HIS A 309 16.77 18.20 5.53
N ALA A 310 16.03 17.08 5.58
CA ALA A 310 14.86 16.92 4.71
C ALA A 310 13.63 16.31 5.37
N ARG A 311 13.79 15.60 6.49
CA ARG A 311 12.67 15.00 7.20
C ARG A 311 11.87 16.08 7.91
N PRO A 312 10.55 16.23 7.60
CA PRO A 312 9.72 17.20 8.28
C PRO A 312 9.57 16.85 9.76
N ALA A 313 9.38 17.88 10.60
CA ALA A 313 9.02 17.71 12.00
C ALA A 313 7.66 17.02 12.12
N THR A 314 7.61 15.91 12.84
CA THR A 314 6.40 15.09 13.01
C THR A 314 6.51 14.19 14.22
N ALA A 315 5.37 13.86 14.83
CA ALA A 315 5.28 12.86 15.89
C ALA A 315 5.50 11.40 15.39
N ALA A 316 5.47 11.17 14.07
CA ALA A 316 5.68 9.84 13.50
C ALA A 316 7.07 9.31 13.83
N ARG A 317 7.14 8.09 14.35
CA ARG A 317 8.41 7.43 14.72
C ARG A 317 9.07 6.70 13.55
N ASN A 318 8.46 6.71 12.36
CA ASN A 318 9.05 6.14 11.15
C ASN A 318 10.23 6.99 10.67
N VAL A 319 11.27 6.34 10.15
CA VAL A 319 12.39 7.03 9.49
C VAL A 319 11.86 7.81 8.29
N PHE A 320 11.16 7.13 7.40
CA PHE A 320 10.62 7.73 6.17
C PHE A 320 9.14 8.08 6.32
N VAL A 321 8.82 9.34 6.01
CA VAL A 321 7.46 9.86 6.11
C VAL A 321 6.94 10.39 4.77
N THR A 322 5.64 10.65 4.70
CA THR A 322 4.99 11.25 3.53
C THR A 322 5.53 12.66 3.26
N VAL A 323 5.47 13.08 1.99
CA VAL A 323 5.94 14.43 1.56
C VAL A 323 4.94 15.52 1.88
N LYS A 324 3.66 15.14 1.94
CA LYS A 324 2.55 16.06 2.23
C LYS A 324 1.97 15.74 3.59
N ALA A 325 1.56 16.79 4.28
CA ALA A 325 0.83 16.65 5.55
C ALA A 325 -0.48 15.85 5.37
N PRO A 326 -0.92 15.12 6.39
CA PRO A 326 -0.18 14.88 7.63
C PRO A 326 1.04 14.00 7.37
N PHE A 327 2.17 14.36 8.01
CA PHE A 327 3.44 13.63 7.83
C PHE A 327 3.40 12.32 8.61
N THR A 328 2.95 11.27 7.97
CA THR A 328 2.83 9.92 8.53
C THR A 328 3.84 8.96 7.90
N GLY A 329 4.07 7.82 8.53
CA GLY A 329 4.91 6.76 7.96
C GLY A 329 4.43 6.33 6.56
N LEU A 330 5.37 5.93 5.71
CA LEU A 330 5.06 5.49 4.35
C LEU A 330 4.26 4.18 4.37
N ALA A 331 3.29 4.06 3.48
CA ALA A 331 2.69 2.78 3.14
C ALA A 331 3.65 1.97 2.22
N THR A 332 3.57 0.64 2.27
CA THR A 332 4.34 -0.23 1.36
C THR A 332 4.10 0.09 -0.13
N SER A 333 2.87 0.46 -0.48
CA SER A 333 2.51 0.89 -1.84
C SER A 333 3.22 2.18 -2.26
N SER A 334 3.48 3.09 -1.32
CA SER A 334 4.20 4.35 -1.59
C SER A 334 5.64 4.08 -2.04
N VAL A 335 6.32 3.09 -1.44
CA VAL A 335 7.66 2.67 -1.87
C VAL A 335 7.63 2.12 -3.30
N THR A 336 6.58 1.38 -3.68
CA THR A 336 6.42 0.88 -5.05
C THR A 336 6.19 2.01 -6.06
N VAL A 337 5.39 3.00 -5.70
CA VAL A 337 5.14 4.19 -6.53
C VAL A 337 6.42 5.01 -6.69
N LEU A 338 7.17 5.21 -5.59
CA LEU A 338 8.45 5.92 -5.58
C LEU A 338 9.46 5.29 -6.53
N VAL A 339 9.69 3.97 -6.43
CA VAL A 339 10.61 3.26 -7.34
C VAL A 339 10.15 3.41 -8.79
N GLY A 340 8.85 3.28 -9.07
CA GLY A 340 8.31 3.47 -10.42
C GLY A 340 8.50 4.89 -10.97
N ALA A 341 8.35 5.92 -10.14
CA ALA A 341 8.60 7.31 -10.49
C ALA A 341 10.10 7.57 -10.73
N ALA A 342 10.97 6.96 -9.92
CA ALA A 342 12.41 7.05 -10.11
C ALA A 342 12.87 6.38 -11.44
N CYS A 343 12.27 5.25 -11.82
CA CYS A 343 12.51 4.64 -13.14
C CYS A 343 12.11 5.59 -14.28
N ALA A 344 10.96 6.26 -14.17
CA ALA A 344 10.50 7.21 -15.18
C ALA A 344 11.45 8.42 -15.31
N ARG A 345 11.93 8.97 -14.18
CA ARG A 345 12.92 10.07 -14.19
C ARG A 345 14.23 9.66 -14.83
N ALA A 346 14.68 8.43 -14.58
CA ALA A 346 15.93 7.90 -15.14
C ALA A 346 15.79 7.39 -16.59
N GLY A 347 14.60 7.43 -17.19
CA GLY A 347 14.37 6.93 -18.56
C GLY A 347 14.53 5.41 -18.70
N VAL A 348 14.42 4.64 -17.61
CA VAL A 348 14.60 3.19 -17.64
C VAL A 348 13.26 2.44 -17.58
N SER A 349 13.26 1.20 -18.04
CA SER A 349 12.10 0.32 -17.96
C SER A 349 11.62 0.18 -16.51
N ARG A 350 10.30 0.28 -16.29
CA ARG A 350 9.69 0.25 -14.95
C ARG A 350 9.93 -1.09 -14.27
N PHE A 351 10.46 -1.04 -13.05
CA PHE A 351 10.52 -2.13 -12.10
C PHE A 351 10.01 -1.66 -10.72
N GLY A 352 9.86 -2.57 -9.79
CA GLY A 352 9.47 -2.27 -8.40
C GLY A 352 10.58 -2.56 -7.40
N PRO A 353 10.34 -2.37 -6.09
CA PRO A 353 11.30 -2.67 -5.02
C PRO A 353 11.84 -4.10 -5.09
N HIS A 354 11.01 -5.04 -5.52
CA HIS A 354 11.43 -6.43 -5.70
C HIS A 354 12.43 -6.60 -6.85
N GLY A 355 12.32 -5.77 -7.92
CA GLY A 355 13.30 -5.73 -9.01
C GLY A 355 14.67 -5.26 -8.54
N MET A 356 14.74 -4.24 -7.67
CA MET A 356 16.00 -3.77 -7.06
C MET A 356 16.66 -4.85 -6.21
N ARG A 357 15.86 -5.53 -5.38
CA ARG A 357 16.35 -6.67 -4.59
C ARG A 357 16.87 -7.82 -5.45
N HIS A 358 16.23 -8.07 -6.61
CA HIS A 358 16.75 -9.04 -7.59
C HIS A 358 18.06 -8.57 -8.23
N ALA A 359 18.18 -7.29 -8.55
CA ALA A 359 19.43 -6.73 -9.08
C ALA A 359 20.60 -6.94 -8.10
N ALA A 360 20.40 -6.59 -6.82
CA ALA A 360 21.40 -6.80 -5.78
C ALA A 360 21.84 -8.28 -5.67
N ALA A 361 20.90 -9.22 -5.77
CA ALA A 361 21.24 -10.64 -5.77
C ALA A 361 22.01 -11.09 -7.03
N CYS A 362 21.66 -10.55 -8.19
CA CYS A 362 22.37 -10.83 -9.43
C CYS A 362 23.78 -10.22 -9.45
N ASP A 363 23.95 -9.01 -8.92
CA ASP A 363 25.24 -8.34 -8.83
C ASP A 363 26.19 -9.12 -7.90
N LEU A 364 25.68 -9.66 -6.77
CA LEU A 364 26.44 -10.53 -5.89
C LEU A 364 26.82 -11.85 -6.55
N LEU A 365 25.88 -12.46 -7.29
CA LEU A 365 26.16 -13.68 -8.03
C LEU A 365 27.26 -13.44 -9.07
N ALA A 366 27.19 -12.33 -9.80
CA ALA A 366 28.22 -11.95 -10.77
C ALA A 366 29.58 -11.66 -10.10
N ALA A 367 29.58 -11.17 -8.86
CA ALA A 367 30.78 -10.99 -8.03
C ALA A 367 31.33 -12.32 -7.44
N GLY A 368 30.68 -13.47 -7.72
CA GLY A 368 31.13 -14.77 -7.28
C GLY A 368 30.55 -15.26 -5.93
N ALA A 369 29.58 -14.53 -5.34
CA ALA A 369 28.94 -14.96 -4.11
C ALA A 369 28.18 -16.30 -4.30
N SER A 370 28.24 -17.16 -3.30
CA SER A 370 27.54 -18.42 -3.26
C SER A 370 26.01 -18.25 -3.14
N MET A 371 25.25 -19.25 -3.54
CA MET A 371 23.78 -19.25 -3.36
C MET A 371 23.39 -19.18 -1.89
N GLU A 372 24.21 -19.66 -1.00
CA GLU A 372 23.97 -19.60 0.45
C GLU A 372 24.13 -18.18 0.96
N GLU A 373 25.20 -17.48 0.62
CA GLU A 373 25.43 -16.06 0.96
C GLU A 373 24.33 -15.15 0.40
N ILE A 374 23.92 -15.38 -0.85
CA ILE A 374 22.78 -14.67 -1.45
C ILE A 374 21.49 -14.99 -0.69
N GLY A 375 21.27 -16.25 -0.29
CA GLY A 375 20.12 -16.66 0.50
C GLY A 375 20.09 -15.97 1.88
N GLN A 376 21.24 -15.83 2.53
CA GLN A 376 21.41 -15.13 3.81
C GLN A 376 21.13 -13.66 3.64
N LEU A 377 21.74 -12.96 2.69
CA LEU A 377 21.46 -11.55 2.43
C LEU A 377 19.98 -11.30 2.12
N LEU A 378 19.39 -12.16 1.29
CA LEU A 378 17.98 -12.04 0.96
C LEU A 378 17.06 -12.51 2.09
N ARG A 379 17.59 -13.08 3.16
CA ARG A 379 16.82 -13.58 4.30
C ARG A 379 15.65 -14.45 3.85
N HIS A 380 15.95 -15.42 2.95
CA HIS A 380 14.97 -16.38 2.47
C HIS A 380 14.74 -17.46 3.52
N ALA A 381 13.48 -17.69 3.90
CA ALA A 381 13.11 -18.79 4.80
C ALA A 381 13.26 -20.16 4.16
N GLN A 382 13.32 -20.23 2.82
CA GLN A 382 13.43 -21.49 2.06
C GLN A 382 14.47 -21.33 0.94
N GLN A 383 15.42 -22.23 0.85
CA GLN A 383 16.45 -22.28 -0.19
C GLN A 383 15.87 -22.32 -1.61
N ARG A 384 14.69 -22.95 -1.81
CA ARG A 384 13.97 -22.94 -3.10
C ARG A 384 13.72 -21.55 -3.65
N THR A 385 13.63 -20.53 -2.81
CA THR A 385 13.42 -19.14 -3.24
C THR A 385 14.72 -18.57 -3.82
N THR A 386 15.87 -18.97 -3.32
CA THR A 386 17.20 -18.59 -3.84
C THR A 386 17.55 -19.35 -5.11
N ALA A 387 17.08 -20.60 -5.29
CA ALA A 387 17.30 -21.40 -6.49
C ALA A 387 16.78 -20.76 -7.80
N ILE A 388 15.96 -19.70 -7.71
CA ILE A 388 15.56 -18.90 -8.86
C ILE A 388 16.78 -18.22 -9.50
N TYR A 389 17.81 -17.87 -8.72
CA TYR A 389 19.02 -17.21 -9.19
C TYR A 389 20.01 -18.19 -9.83
N ALA A 390 20.02 -19.46 -9.45
CA ALA A 390 20.85 -20.49 -10.08
C ALA A 390 20.60 -20.62 -11.60
N ARG A 391 19.37 -20.32 -12.05
CA ARG A 391 19.02 -20.33 -13.48
C ARG A 391 19.52 -19.11 -14.25
N LEU A 392 20.14 -18.17 -13.56
CA LEU A 392 20.63 -16.90 -14.14
C LEU A 392 22.12 -16.97 -14.42
N ASP A 393 22.82 -17.88 -13.79
CA ASP A 393 24.24 -18.13 -14.00
C ASP A 393 24.43 -19.06 -15.21
N GLN A 394 24.11 -18.52 -16.39
CA GLN A 394 24.25 -19.29 -17.63
C GLN A 394 25.73 -19.67 -17.90
N ALA A 395 26.68 -18.85 -17.46
CA ALA A 395 28.11 -19.12 -17.61
C ALA A 395 28.51 -20.36 -16.76
N ARG A 396 28.15 -20.36 -15.47
CA ARG A 396 28.40 -21.52 -14.60
C ARG A 396 27.59 -22.75 -14.99
N LEU A 397 26.35 -22.56 -15.47
CA LEU A 397 25.56 -23.68 -15.98
C LEU A 397 26.17 -24.27 -17.26
N ALA A 398 26.76 -23.46 -18.12
CA ALA A 398 27.48 -23.92 -19.31
C ALA A 398 28.75 -24.72 -18.96
N GLU A 399 29.49 -24.31 -17.91
CA GLU A 399 30.64 -25.05 -17.38
C GLU A 399 30.25 -26.43 -16.79
N LEU A 400 29.08 -26.52 -16.18
CA LEU A 400 28.55 -27.75 -15.61
C LEU A 400 27.78 -28.61 -16.62
N ALA A 401 27.45 -28.07 -17.78
CA ALA A 401 26.79 -28.83 -18.85
C ALA A 401 27.74 -29.85 -19.42
N ARG A 402 27.47 -31.14 -19.21
CA ARG A 402 28.19 -32.21 -19.91
C ARG A 402 27.98 -32.06 -21.41
N PRO A 403 29.03 -32.20 -22.23
CA PRO A 403 28.85 -32.22 -23.67
C PRO A 403 27.80 -33.28 -24.02
N CYS A 404 26.85 -32.89 -24.88
CA CYS A 404 25.85 -33.82 -25.38
C CYS A 404 26.59 -35.00 -26.00
N PRO A 405 26.24 -36.27 -25.64
CA PRO A 405 26.81 -37.41 -26.31
C PRO A 405 26.52 -37.24 -27.81
N GLN A 406 27.55 -37.07 -28.61
CA GLN A 406 27.43 -37.06 -30.07
C GLN A 406 26.85 -38.43 -30.42
N GLY A 407 25.67 -38.44 -31.00
CA GLY A 407 25.03 -39.65 -31.45
C GLY A 407 25.98 -40.42 -32.38
N ALA A 408 26.19 -41.67 -32.13
CA ALA A 408 26.95 -42.54 -33.02
C ALA A 408 26.36 -42.38 -34.42
N PRO A 409 27.19 -42.21 -35.47
CA PRO A 409 26.67 -42.19 -36.83
C PRO A 409 25.98 -43.54 -37.12
N ARG A 410 24.78 -43.46 -37.70
CA ARG A 410 24.06 -44.63 -38.22
C ARG A 410 24.76 -45.18 -39.45
#